data_050b7280b66f12696c3f973340f369d8
#
_entry.id   050b7280b66f12696c3f973340f369d8
#
_cell.length_a   1.000
_cell.length_b   1.000
_cell.length_c   1.000
_cell.angle_alpha   90.00
_cell.angle_beta   90.00
_cell.angle_gamma   90.00
#
_symmetry.space_group_name_H-M   'P 1'
#
loop_
_entity.id
_entity.type
_entity.pdbx_description
1 polymer ?
#
loop_
_entity_poly.entity_id
_entity_poly.type
_entity_poly.pdbx_seq_one_letter_code
_entity_poly.pdbx_strand_id
1 'polypeptide(L)'
;MNQYLEPTYLRYIYDGLINGSIHPENAAELPDGLIGMYEEAFDERTSVVDRQKLLQRFAIWALLKKEVSAAFVAEILGETEDVIQEFISTYSAWFNSPESGKYQLYHERLKVYLLQKMSEGEVYMLHEKLTNRLEQAIEEKQTDEYERYALEFLTSHLAVAAMLNGDGKKLIDLAYSQTHWQRQLKISKGYSWTKNGLKEVMSWASKYNDDEVIECGLQMVDLYHQEQNAAVDILNFIEEGAYEIALDRLLFFGDKTQFGKKRKG
;
A
#
# COMPACT_ATOMS: atom_id res chain seq x y z
N MET A 1 -24.57 -3.38 5.35
CA MET A 1 -24.22 -4.63 6.04
C MET A 1 -24.38 -4.38 7.52
N ASN A 2 -24.97 -5.30 8.27
CA ASN A 2 -25.21 -5.07 9.69
C ASN A 2 -23.86 -5.15 10.44
N GLN A 3 -23.42 -4.05 11.07
CA GLN A 3 -22.10 -3.93 11.72
C GLN A 3 -21.92 -4.86 12.94
N TYR A 4 -23.01 -5.37 13.52
CA TYR A 4 -22.98 -6.34 14.63
C TYR A 4 -22.67 -7.78 14.18
N LEU A 5 -22.72 -8.08 12.87
CA LEU A 5 -22.37 -9.40 12.30
C LEU A 5 -20.98 -9.42 11.66
N GLU A 6 -20.19 -8.38 11.86
CA GLU A 6 -18.81 -8.34 11.39
C GLU A 6 -17.94 -9.36 12.15
N PRO A 7 -17.23 -10.23 11.45
CA PRO A 7 -16.40 -11.26 12.10
C PRO A 7 -15.41 -10.70 13.13
N THR A 8 -14.83 -9.52 12.85
CA THR A 8 -13.88 -8.86 13.77
C THR A 8 -14.56 -8.41 15.06
N TYR A 9 -15.79 -7.86 14.96
CA TYR A 9 -16.57 -7.47 16.14
C TYR A 9 -16.99 -8.70 16.96
N LEU A 10 -17.44 -9.76 16.30
CA LEU A 10 -17.82 -11.01 16.97
C LEU A 10 -16.62 -11.65 17.67
N ARG A 11 -15.43 -11.60 17.06
CA ARG A 11 -14.20 -12.07 17.70
C ARG A 11 -13.84 -11.24 18.92
N TYR A 12 -13.93 -9.91 18.85
CA TYR A 12 -13.71 -9.04 20.00
C TYR A 12 -14.63 -9.41 21.18
N ILE A 13 -15.93 -9.57 20.92
CA ILE A 13 -16.90 -10.01 21.95
C ILE A 13 -16.52 -11.39 22.52
N TYR A 14 -16.20 -12.35 21.62
CA TYR A 14 -15.81 -13.71 22.05
C TYR A 14 -14.56 -13.70 22.93
N ASP A 15 -13.50 -13.01 22.49
CA ASP A 15 -12.24 -12.92 23.23
C ASP A 15 -12.47 -12.21 24.59
N GLY A 16 -13.30 -11.15 24.61
CA GLY A 16 -13.68 -10.44 25.82
C GLY A 16 -14.45 -11.28 26.83
N LEU A 17 -15.35 -12.14 26.36
CA LEU A 17 -16.07 -13.11 27.19
C LEU A 17 -15.12 -14.18 27.78
N ILE A 18 -14.18 -14.67 26.98
CA ILE A 18 -13.23 -15.69 27.42
C ILE A 18 -12.25 -15.17 28.47
N ASN A 19 -11.73 -13.94 28.28
CA ASN A 19 -10.77 -13.33 29.21
C ASN A 19 -11.43 -12.62 30.40
N GLY A 20 -12.77 -12.55 30.43
CA GLY A 20 -13.55 -11.95 31.50
C GLY A 20 -13.59 -10.42 31.49
N SER A 21 -13.15 -9.76 30.42
CA SER A 21 -13.29 -8.30 30.25
C SER A 21 -14.69 -7.87 29.83
N ILE A 22 -15.46 -8.78 29.22
CA ILE A 22 -16.88 -8.61 28.90
C ILE A 22 -17.70 -9.61 29.73
N HIS A 23 -18.74 -9.13 30.42
CA HIS A 23 -19.66 -9.95 31.17
C HIS A 23 -21.01 -10.06 30.44
N PRO A 24 -21.60 -11.27 30.30
CA PRO A 24 -22.87 -11.46 29.58
C PRO A 24 -24.02 -10.60 30.11
N GLU A 25 -24.04 -10.34 31.43
CA GLU A 25 -25.02 -9.49 32.08
C GLU A 25 -24.92 -8.01 31.66
N ASN A 26 -23.78 -7.57 31.16
CA ASN A 26 -23.51 -6.18 30.75
C ASN A 26 -23.65 -6.00 29.24
N ALA A 27 -24.48 -6.79 28.58
CA ALA A 27 -24.67 -6.70 27.12
C ALA A 27 -25.10 -5.30 26.62
N ALA A 28 -25.71 -4.49 27.48
CA ALA A 28 -26.09 -3.10 27.18
C ALA A 28 -24.87 -2.14 27.17
N GLU A 29 -23.73 -2.55 27.74
CA GLU A 29 -22.49 -1.78 27.81
C GLU A 29 -21.54 -2.12 26.63
N LEU A 30 -21.94 -3.06 25.77
CA LEU A 30 -21.14 -3.42 24.61
C LEU A 30 -21.04 -2.26 23.62
N PRO A 31 -19.85 -2.05 23.02
CA PRO A 31 -19.65 -1.01 22.00
C PRO A 31 -20.65 -1.13 20.86
N ASP A 32 -21.08 0.00 20.31
CA ASP A 32 -22.03 0.03 19.18
C ASP A 32 -21.36 -0.45 17.88
N GLY A 33 -21.21 -1.75 17.76
CA GLY A 33 -20.60 -2.42 16.63
C GLY A 33 -19.09 -2.17 16.52
N LEU A 34 -18.54 -2.38 15.32
CA LEU A 34 -17.11 -2.29 15.07
C LEU A 34 -16.52 -0.88 15.32
N ILE A 35 -17.28 0.16 14.97
CA ILE A 35 -16.84 1.56 15.16
C ILE A 35 -16.80 1.89 16.64
N GLY A 36 -17.83 1.56 17.41
CA GLY A 36 -17.84 1.77 18.85
C GLY A 36 -16.71 1.05 19.57
N MET A 37 -16.37 -0.17 19.13
CA MET A 37 -15.20 -0.92 19.62
C MET A 37 -13.89 -0.14 19.40
N TYR A 38 -13.72 0.48 18.22
CA TYR A 38 -12.53 1.28 17.95
C TYR A 38 -12.51 2.58 18.78
N GLU A 39 -13.66 3.22 18.98
CA GLU A 39 -13.80 4.42 19.82
C GLU A 39 -13.43 4.14 21.26
N GLU A 40 -13.98 3.10 21.84
CA GLU A 40 -13.67 2.67 23.22
C GLU A 40 -12.18 2.40 23.41
N ALA A 41 -11.58 1.64 22.49
CA ALA A 41 -10.15 1.33 22.54
C ALA A 41 -9.24 2.58 22.44
N PHE A 42 -9.71 3.64 21.76
CA PHE A 42 -9.00 4.92 21.69
C PHE A 42 -9.25 5.83 22.90
N ASP A 43 -10.46 5.86 23.43
CA ASP A 43 -10.87 6.82 24.47
C ASP A 43 -10.41 6.39 25.87
N GLU A 44 -10.37 5.09 26.16
CA GLU A 44 -10.04 4.58 27.51
C GLU A 44 -8.56 4.77 27.92
N ARG A 45 -7.65 5.02 27.00
CA ARG A 45 -6.20 4.83 27.24
C ARG A 45 -5.35 6.08 27.07
N THR A 46 -5.88 7.26 26.73
CA THR A 46 -5.01 8.35 26.30
C THR A 46 -5.36 9.75 26.80
N SER A 47 -4.33 10.46 27.30
CA SER A 47 -4.33 11.92 27.43
C SER A 47 -4.41 12.57 26.04
N VAL A 48 -4.91 13.82 25.94
CA VAL A 48 -5.09 14.50 24.63
C VAL A 48 -3.80 14.58 23.81
N VAL A 49 -2.63 14.75 24.45
CA VAL A 49 -1.33 14.85 23.79
C VAL A 49 -0.85 13.49 23.29
N ASP A 50 -1.05 12.45 24.07
CA ASP A 50 -0.69 11.08 23.69
C ASP A 50 -1.61 10.55 22.58
N ARG A 51 -2.88 11.00 22.56
CA ARG A 51 -3.86 10.64 21.56
C ARG A 51 -3.46 11.08 20.15
N GLN A 52 -2.90 12.27 19.97
CA GLN A 52 -2.47 12.75 18.65
C GLN A 52 -1.28 11.93 18.12
N LYS A 53 -0.28 11.64 18.97
CA LYS A 53 0.84 10.78 18.59
C LYS A 53 0.37 9.35 18.26
N LEU A 54 -0.51 8.82 19.09
CA LEU A 54 -1.12 7.50 18.87
C LEU A 54 -1.82 7.44 17.51
N LEU A 55 -2.65 8.44 17.22
CA LEU A 55 -3.37 8.53 15.97
C LEU A 55 -2.42 8.64 14.76
N GLN A 56 -1.34 9.43 14.87
CA GLN A 56 -0.34 9.53 13.81
C GLN A 56 0.37 8.19 13.53
N ARG A 57 0.72 7.43 14.58
CA ARG A 57 1.32 6.10 14.41
C ARG A 57 0.36 5.14 13.70
N PHE A 58 -0.89 5.08 14.12
CA PHE A 58 -1.89 4.27 13.44
C PHE A 58 -2.16 4.73 12.01
N ALA A 59 -2.23 6.04 11.77
CA ALA A 59 -2.54 6.58 10.47
C ALA A 59 -1.46 6.24 9.44
N ILE A 60 -0.17 6.27 9.80
CA ILE A 60 0.90 5.81 8.89
C ILE A 60 0.65 4.35 8.46
N TRP A 61 0.33 3.46 9.41
CA TRP A 61 -0.03 2.08 9.09
C TRP A 61 -1.28 1.97 8.22
N ALA A 62 -2.25 2.88 8.40
CA ALA A 62 -3.46 2.93 7.57
C ALA A 62 -3.18 3.37 6.13
N LEU A 63 -2.18 4.24 5.92
CA LEU A 63 -1.77 4.68 4.58
C LEU A 63 -0.99 3.60 3.81
N LEU A 64 -0.28 2.71 4.52
CA LEU A 64 0.55 1.70 3.87
C LEU A 64 -0.29 0.68 3.09
N LYS A 65 0.20 0.34 1.89
CA LYS A 65 -0.46 -0.55 0.94
C LYS A 65 -0.10 -2.02 1.14
N LYS A 66 0.94 -2.29 1.95
CA LYS A 66 1.52 -3.61 2.17
C LYS A 66 2.12 -3.67 3.58
N GLU A 67 2.36 -4.89 4.05
CA GLU A 67 3.11 -5.13 5.28
C GLU A 67 4.54 -4.60 5.19
N VAL A 68 5.00 -3.98 6.26
CA VAL A 68 6.35 -3.43 6.40
C VAL A 68 6.93 -3.72 7.79
N SER A 69 8.25 -3.55 7.95
CA SER A 69 8.92 -3.66 9.25
C SER A 69 8.58 -2.49 10.18
N ALA A 70 8.80 -2.67 11.49
CA ALA A 70 8.69 -1.58 12.45
C ALA A 70 9.73 -0.47 12.19
N ALA A 71 10.95 -0.85 11.77
CA ALA A 71 12.00 0.08 11.37
C ALA A 71 11.54 1.01 10.25
N PHE A 72 10.83 0.48 9.25
CA PHE A 72 10.26 1.26 8.15
C PHE A 72 9.34 2.38 8.65
N VAL A 73 8.44 2.09 9.56
CA VAL A 73 7.51 3.09 10.10
C VAL A 73 8.21 4.06 11.05
N ALA A 74 9.14 3.57 11.85
CA ALA A 74 9.94 4.38 12.78
C ALA A 74 10.68 5.51 12.04
N GLU A 75 11.31 5.19 10.93
CA GLU A 75 12.04 6.16 10.13
C GLU A 75 11.14 7.24 9.52
N ILE A 76 9.95 6.87 8.99
CA ILE A 76 8.98 7.83 8.46
C ILE A 76 8.49 8.79 9.55
N LEU A 77 8.26 8.28 10.76
CA LEU A 77 7.78 9.09 11.88
C LEU A 77 8.89 9.88 12.58
N GLY A 78 10.18 9.55 12.35
CA GLY A 78 11.31 10.09 13.07
C GLY A 78 11.40 9.56 14.51
N GLU A 79 10.96 8.32 14.73
CA GLU A 79 10.97 7.62 16.01
C GLU A 79 12.02 6.48 15.98
N THR A 80 12.24 5.82 17.12
CA THR A 80 13.09 4.62 17.16
C THR A 80 12.28 3.36 16.87
N GLU A 81 12.94 2.34 16.35
CA GLU A 81 12.30 1.05 16.09
C GLU A 81 11.69 0.44 17.36
N ASP A 82 12.37 0.54 18.49
CA ASP A 82 11.90 0.00 19.78
C ASP A 82 10.56 0.61 20.19
N VAL A 83 10.36 1.92 19.95
CA VAL A 83 9.11 2.62 20.24
C VAL A 83 7.97 2.09 19.36
N ILE A 84 8.25 1.79 18.08
CA ILE A 84 7.24 1.23 17.18
C ILE A 84 6.97 -0.24 17.49
N GLN A 85 7.98 -1.02 17.90
CA GLN A 85 7.80 -2.40 18.35
C GLN A 85 6.94 -2.47 19.63
N GLU A 86 7.19 -1.60 20.60
CA GLU A 86 6.37 -1.48 21.81
C GLU A 86 4.92 -1.11 21.46
N PHE A 87 4.74 -0.16 20.54
CA PHE A 87 3.43 0.22 20.02
C PHE A 87 2.70 -0.98 19.38
N ILE A 88 3.36 -1.73 18.49
CA ILE A 88 2.77 -2.92 17.85
C ILE A 88 2.41 -3.97 18.90
N SER A 89 3.27 -4.19 19.89
CA SER A 89 3.04 -5.16 20.97
C SER A 89 1.83 -4.77 21.83
N THR A 90 1.72 -3.47 22.17
CA THR A 90 0.61 -2.92 22.96
C THR A 90 -0.73 -3.06 22.24
N TYR A 91 -0.73 -2.88 20.93
CA TYR A 91 -1.93 -2.95 20.09
C TYR A 91 -1.95 -4.19 19.18
N SER A 92 -1.36 -5.28 19.62
CA SER A 92 -1.16 -6.51 18.82
C SER A 92 -2.44 -7.07 18.21
N ALA A 93 -3.59 -6.91 18.86
CA ALA A 93 -4.89 -7.32 18.33
C ALA A 93 -5.30 -6.58 17.03
N TRP A 94 -4.68 -5.43 16.74
CA TRP A 94 -4.99 -4.60 15.57
C TRP A 94 -4.02 -4.81 14.42
N PHE A 95 -2.98 -5.59 14.67
CA PHE A 95 -1.95 -5.91 13.68
C PHE A 95 -2.02 -7.37 13.26
N ASN A 96 -1.65 -7.58 12.00
CA ASN A 96 -1.42 -8.87 11.39
C ASN A 96 0.06 -8.91 10.98
N SER A 97 0.70 -10.06 11.17
CA SER A 97 2.08 -10.30 10.76
C SER A 97 2.11 -11.49 9.79
N PRO A 98 1.81 -11.28 8.49
CA PRO A 98 1.80 -12.35 7.49
C PRO A 98 3.21 -12.86 7.19
N GLU A 99 4.23 -12.01 7.36
CA GLU A 99 5.65 -12.34 7.22
C GLU A 99 6.38 -11.97 8.50
N SER A 100 7.31 -12.80 8.96
CA SER A 100 8.07 -12.57 10.20
C SER A 100 8.75 -11.20 10.18
N GLY A 101 8.48 -10.41 11.22
CA GLY A 101 9.04 -9.06 11.37
C GLY A 101 8.37 -7.97 10.52
N LYS A 102 7.32 -8.31 9.76
CA LYS A 102 6.51 -7.33 9.01
C LYS A 102 5.09 -7.30 9.52
N TYR A 103 4.50 -6.14 9.51
CA TYR A 103 3.21 -5.85 10.11
C TYR A 103 2.34 -5.02 9.18
N GLN A 104 1.03 -5.21 9.29
CA GLN A 104 0.01 -4.38 8.67
C GLN A 104 -1.22 -4.32 9.59
N LEU A 105 -2.05 -3.29 9.45
CA LEU A 105 -3.33 -3.28 10.16
C LEU A 105 -4.22 -4.43 9.69
N TYR A 106 -4.81 -5.11 10.66
CA TYR A 106 -5.58 -6.34 10.44
C TYR A 106 -6.80 -6.14 9.54
N HIS A 107 -7.46 -4.96 9.61
CA HIS A 107 -8.75 -4.77 8.98
C HIS A 107 -8.83 -3.46 8.18
N GLU A 108 -9.34 -3.54 6.95
CA GLU A 108 -9.45 -2.37 6.05
C GLU A 108 -10.38 -1.27 6.64
N ARG A 109 -11.45 -1.64 7.33
CA ARG A 109 -12.34 -0.68 7.99
C ARG A 109 -11.66 0.08 9.12
N LEU A 110 -10.70 -0.54 9.81
CA LEU A 110 -9.88 0.15 10.80
C LEU A 110 -9.07 1.27 10.14
N LYS A 111 -8.47 1.00 8.97
CA LYS A 111 -7.73 2.02 8.22
C LYS A 111 -8.64 3.21 7.86
N VAL A 112 -9.83 2.93 7.33
CA VAL A 112 -10.82 3.96 6.99
C VAL A 112 -11.22 4.76 8.23
N TYR A 113 -11.55 4.10 9.34
CA TYR A 113 -11.90 4.75 10.60
C TYR A 113 -10.79 5.68 11.10
N LEU A 114 -9.55 5.20 11.12
CA LEU A 114 -8.38 5.97 11.57
C LEU A 114 -8.17 7.24 10.74
N LEU A 115 -8.26 7.12 9.41
CA LEU A 115 -8.10 8.26 8.52
C LEU A 115 -9.26 9.25 8.62
N GLN A 116 -10.49 8.80 8.91
CA GLN A 116 -11.64 9.69 9.14
C GLN A 116 -11.53 10.51 10.44
N LYS A 117 -10.72 10.07 11.42
CA LYS A 117 -10.44 10.85 12.65
C LYS A 117 -9.42 11.97 12.44
N MET A 118 -8.82 12.07 11.25
CA MET A 118 -7.85 13.09 10.87
C MET A 118 -8.47 14.09 9.90
N SER A 119 -8.00 15.32 9.94
CA SER A 119 -8.29 16.29 8.89
C SER A 119 -7.58 15.94 7.58
N GLU A 120 -8.10 16.40 6.44
CA GLU A 120 -7.46 16.22 5.14
C GLU A 120 -6.01 16.77 5.13
N GLY A 121 -5.77 17.89 5.82
CA GLY A 121 -4.42 18.46 5.96
C GLY A 121 -3.46 17.55 6.73
N GLU A 122 -3.90 16.89 7.80
CA GLU A 122 -3.07 15.93 8.53
C GLU A 122 -2.77 14.69 7.69
N VAL A 123 -3.75 14.16 6.97
CA VAL A 123 -3.57 13.04 6.04
C VAL A 123 -2.59 13.42 4.93
N TYR A 124 -2.73 14.62 4.34
CA TYR A 124 -1.79 15.14 3.35
C TYR A 124 -0.37 15.21 3.89
N MET A 125 -0.17 15.78 5.08
CA MET A 125 1.16 15.88 5.71
C MET A 125 1.82 14.51 5.97
N LEU A 126 1.02 13.49 6.31
CA LEU A 126 1.54 12.13 6.46
C LEU A 126 1.93 11.51 5.11
N HIS A 127 1.12 11.73 4.06
CA HIS A 127 1.50 11.32 2.71
C HIS A 127 2.77 12.01 2.25
N GLU A 128 2.93 13.31 2.52
CA GLU A 128 4.14 14.06 2.18
C GLU A 128 5.38 13.50 2.89
N LYS A 129 5.31 13.20 4.19
CA LYS A 129 6.40 12.54 4.91
C LYS A 129 6.75 11.19 4.29
N LEU A 130 5.75 10.37 4.01
CA LEU A 130 5.93 9.06 3.41
C LEU A 130 6.55 9.16 2.02
N THR A 131 6.01 10.01 1.14
CA THR A 131 6.51 10.17 -0.23
C THR A 131 7.93 10.72 -0.27
N ASN A 132 8.26 11.71 0.56
CA ASN A 132 9.61 12.26 0.64
C ASN A 132 10.64 11.20 1.05
N ARG A 133 10.31 10.33 2.03
CA ARG A 133 11.19 9.23 2.42
C ARG A 133 11.34 8.17 1.32
N LEU A 134 10.25 7.86 0.61
CA LEU A 134 10.27 6.90 -0.50
C LEU A 134 11.03 7.46 -1.72
N GLU A 135 10.90 8.74 -2.04
CA GLU A 135 11.70 9.43 -3.08
C GLU A 135 13.20 9.32 -2.76
N GLN A 136 13.57 9.59 -1.50
CA GLN A 136 14.95 9.46 -1.04
C GLN A 136 15.48 8.01 -1.18
N ALA A 137 14.70 7.00 -0.83
CA ALA A 137 15.10 5.60 -1.00
C ALA A 137 15.39 5.22 -2.46
N ILE A 138 14.62 5.79 -3.40
CA ILE A 138 14.89 5.61 -4.84
C ILE A 138 16.20 6.29 -5.25
N GLU A 139 16.48 7.51 -4.77
CA GLU A 139 17.71 8.25 -5.08
C GLU A 139 18.95 7.56 -4.52
N GLU A 140 18.91 7.11 -3.28
CA GLU A 140 20.01 6.44 -2.58
C GLU A 140 20.30 5.03 -3.10
N LYS A 141 19.42 4.48 -3.95
CA LYS A 141 19.52 3.11 -4.50
C LYS A 141 19.71 2.06 -3.41
N GLN A 142 19.06 2.24 -2.29
CA GLN A 142 19.01 1.24 -1.23
C GLN A 142 18.26 0.02 -1.79
N THR A 143 18.92 -1.14 -1.82
CA THR A 143 18.31 -2.41 -2.29
C THR A 143 17.51 -3.11 -1.19
N ASP A 144 16.94 -2.35 -0.30
CA ASP A 144 16.23 -2.79 0.88
C ASP A 144 14.70 -2.76 0.71
N GLU A 145 14.01 -2.91 1.82
CA GLU A 145 12.54 -2.85 1.88
C GLU A 145 11.99 -1.52 1.37
N TYR A 146 12.70 -0.39 1.61
CA TYR A 146 12.26 0.95 1.20
C TYR A 146 12.26 1.12 -0.30
N GLU A 147 13.34 0.74 -1.00
CA GLU A 147 13.41 0.84 -2.45
C GLU A 147 12.33 -0.02 -3.10
N ARG A 148 12.16 -1.26 -2.64
CA ARG A 148 11.14 -2.15 -3.18
C ARG A 148 9.74 -1.61 -2.97
N TYR A 149 9.43 -1.12 -1.77
CA TYR A 149 8.16 -0.50 -1.47
C TYR A 149 7.94 0.76 -2.29
N ALA A 150 8.95 1.62 -2.40
CA ALA A 150 8.89 2.86 -3.18
C ALA A 150 8.63 2.58 -4.67
N LEU A 151 9.35 1.65 -5.28
CA LEU A 151 9.15 1.27 -6.67
C LEU A 151 7.75 0.72 -6.94
N GLU A 152 7.15 0.03 -5.98
CA GLU A 152 5.82 -0.55 -6.12
C GLU A 152 4.69 0.46 -5.87
N PHE A 153 4.82 1.36 -4.87
CA PHE A 153 3.69 2.13 -4.33
C PHE A 153 3.86 3.65 -4.31
N LEU A 154 5.05 4.20 -4.60
CA LEU A 154 5.25 5.66 -4.53
C LEU A 154 4.27 6.41 -5.45
N THR A 155 4.01 5.93 -6.67
CA THR A 155 3.02 6.54 -7.56
C THR A 155 1.62 6.56 -6.95
N SER A 156 1.21 5.50 -6.24
CA SER A 156 -0.09 5.47 -5.56
C SER A 156 -0.17 6.48 -4.40
N HIS A 157 0.91 6.68 -3.65
CA HIS A 157 0.94 7.70 -2.59
C HIS A 157 0.96 9.12 -3.15
N LEU A 158 1.72 9.36 -4.24
CA LEU A 158 1.72 10.65 -4.95
C LEU A 158 0.35 10.95 -5.56
N ALA A 159 -0.37 9.94 -6.06
CA ALA A 159 -1.71 10.11 -6.58
C ALA A 159 -2.70 10.59 -5.50
N VAL A 160 -2.64 10.01 -4.30
CA VAL A 160 -3.48 10.48 -3.17
C VAL A 160 -3.11 11.91 -2.78
N ALA A 161 -1.83 12.24 -2.66
CA ALA A 161 -1.38 13.60 -2.37
C ALA A 161 -1.86 14.59 -3.45
N ALA A 162 -1.74 14.23 -4.74
CA ALA A 162 -2.20 15.02 -5.86
C ALA A 162 -3.73 15.22 -5.87
N MET A 163 -4.50 14.20 -5.45
CA MET A 163 -5.95 14.32 -5.30
C MET A 163 -6.36 15.28 -4.17
N LEU A 164 -5.57 15.37 -3.10
CA LEU A 164 -5.85 16.24 -1.96
C LEU A 164 -5.48 17.71 -2.22
N ASN A 165 -4.39 17.97 -2.97
CA ASN A 165 -3.88 19.33 -3.23
C ASN A 165 -4.10 19.84 -4.67
N GLY A 166 -4.53 18.98 -5.58
CA GLY A 166 -4.75 19.29 -7.02
C GLY A 166 -3.47 19.32 -7.87
N ASP A 167 -2.26 19.16 -7.28
CA ASP A 167 -0.98 19.21 -8.00
C ASP A 167 -0.49 17.78 -8.36
N GLY A 168 -0.62 17.42 -9.63
CA GLY A 168 -0.18 16.12 -10.15
C GLY A 168 1.25 16.08 -10.69
N LYS A 169 2.02 17.16 -10.63
CA LYS A 169 3.32 17.25 -11.28
C LYS A 169 4.28 16.13 -10.89
N LYS A 170 4.49 15.91 -9.59
CA LYS A 170 5.38 14.85 -9.10
C LYS A 170 4.91 13.45 -9.53
N LEU A 171 3.59 13.22 -9.51
CA LEU A 171 2.98 11.97 -9.96
C LEU A 171 3.28 11.70 -11.44
N ILE A 172 3.06 12.70 -12.29
CA ILE A 172 3.29 12.60 -13.75
C ILE A 172 4.78 12.40 -14.04
N ASP A 173 5.65 13.23 -13.47
CA ASP A 173 7.10 13.16 -13.67
C ASP A 173 7.64 11.77 -13.30
N LEU A 174 7.17 11.17 -12.20
CA LEU A 174 7.58 9.84 -11.78
C LEU A 174 6.99 8.75 -12.67
N ALA A 175 5.69 8.81 -12.95
CA ALA A 175 4.98 7.78 -13.71
C ALA A 175 5.45 7.68 -15.16
N TYR A 176 5.99 8.77 -15.74
CA TYR A 176 6.54 8.79 -17.11
C TYR A 176 8.07 8.58 -17.14
N SER A 177 8.70 8.47 -15.99
CA SER A 177 10.15 8.29 -15.92
C SER A 177 10.58 6.90 -16.44
N GLN A 178 11.24 6.87 -17.58
CA GLN A 178 11.81 5.63 -18.17
C GLN A 178 12.82 4.95 -17.23
N THR A 179 13.61 5.74 -16.49
CA THR A 179 14.53 5.19 -15.48
C THR A 179 13.77 4.51 -14.34
N HIS A 180 12.65 5.07 -13.92
CA HIS A 180 11.78 4.45 -12.91
C HIS A 180 11.18 3.14 -13.42
N TRP A 181 10.68 3.11 -14.65
CA TRP A 181 10.13 1.92 -15.28
C TRP A 181 11.17 0.78 -15.39
N GLN A 182 12.39 1.10 -15.84
CA GLN A 182 13.46 0.11 -15.92
C GLN A 182 13.81 -0.50 -14.55
N ARG A 183 13.82 0.31 -13.48
CA ARG A 183 14.03 -0.18 -12.10
C ARG A 183 12.88 -1.05 -11.63
N GLN A 184 11.64 -0.62 -11.86
CA GLN A 184 10.44 -1.42 -11.56
C GLN A 184 10.53 -2.78 -12.29
N LEU A 185 10.82 -2.77 -13.59
CA LEU A 185 10.92 -3.97 -14.41
C LEU A 185 12.01 -4.93 -13.90
N LYS A 186 13.15 -4.40 -13.50
CA LYS A 186 14.26 -5.20 -12.96
C LYS A 186 13.87 -5.97 -11.69
N ILE A 187 13.03 -5.39 -10.85
CA ILE A 187 12.62 -5.98 -9.56
C ILE A 187 11.34 -6.80 -9.70
N SER A 188 10.31 -6.26 -10.33
CA SER A 188 8.99 -6.92 -10.48
C SER A 188 8.98 -8.00 -11.54
N LYS A 189 9.96 -7.99 -12.46
CA LYS A 189 10.01 -8.89 -13.62
C LYS A 189 8.80 -8.79 -14.56
N GLY A 190 8.13 -7.63 -14.55
CA GLY A 190 6.95 -7.38 -15.38
C GLY A 190 6.50 -5.92 -15.32
N TYR A 191 5.53 -5.56 -16.15
CA TYR A 191 5.05 -4.18 -16.32
C TYR A 191 3.89 -3.81 -15.40
N SER A 192 3.50 -4.67 -14.45
CA SER A 192 2.32 -4.46 -13.60
C SER A 192 2.42 -3.18 -12.75
N TRP A 193 3.59 -2.91 -12.16
CA TRP A 193 3.81 -1.72 -11.35
C TRP A 193 3.74 -0.43 -12.19
N THR A 194 4.38 -0.45 -13.36
CA THR A 194 4.34 0.68 -14.30
C THR A 194 2.91 0.96 -14.78
N LYS A 195 2.17 -0.09 -15.16
CA LYS A 195 0.76 0.03 -15.54
C LYS A 195 -0.11 0.62 -14.42
N ASN A 196 0.15 0.23 -13.19
CA ASN A 196 -0.56 0.78 -12.04
C ASN A 196 -0.24 2.27 -11.87
N GLY A 197 1.03 2.67 -11.98
CA GLY A 197 1.42 4.09 -11.96
C GLY A 197 0.70 4.92 -13.02
N LEU A 198 0.63 4.44 -14.27
CA LEU A 198 -0.10 5.13 -15.33
C LEU A 198 -1.62 5.20 -15.06
N LYS A 199 -2.22 4.17 -14.45
CA LYS A 199 -3.64 4.22 -14.04
C LYS A 199 -3.89 5.27 -12.96
N GLU A 200 -2.95 5.47 -12.04
CA GLU A 200 -3.05 6.53 -11.03
C GLU A 200 -3.01 7.91 -11.68
N VAL A 201 -2.10 8.14 -12.65
CA VAL A 201 -2.09 9.38 -13.46
C VAL A 201 -3.43 9.57 -14.17
N MET A 202 -3.92 8.55 -14.86
CA MET A 202 -5.20 8.60 -15.58
C MET A 202 -6.36 8.98 -14.65
N SER A 203 -6.39 8.38 -13.45
CA SER A 203 -7.41 8.66 -12.43
C SER A 203 -7.36 10.11 -11.95
N TRP A 204 -6.16 10.66 -11.70
CA TRP A 204 -5.99 12.06 -11.34
C TRP A 204 -6.34 12.98 -12.50
N ALA A 205 -5.79 12.71 -13.69
CA ALA A 205 -5.97 13.54 -14.88
C ALA A 205 -7.44 13.69 -15.27
N SER A 206 -8.22 12.62 -15.15
CA SER A 206 -9.66 12.63 -15.45
C SER A 206 -10.47 13.64 -14.62
N LYS A 207 -9.90 14.18 -13.54
CA LYS A 207 -10.54 15.19 -12.68
C LYS A 207 -9.96 16.59 -12.87
N TYR A 208 -8.69 16.69 -13.27
CA TYR A 208 -7.94 17.92 -13.17
C TYR A 208 -7.30 18.38 -14.48
N ASN A 209 -7.08 17.47 -15.45
CA ASN A 209 -6.34 17.80 -16.68
C ASN A 209 -6.67 16.85 -17.83
N ASP A 210 -7.60 17.25 -18.70
CA ASP A 210 -8.06 16.43 -19.85
C ASP A 210 -6.93 16.14 -20.86
N ASP A 211 -5.99 17.06 -21.07
CA ASP A 211 -4.86 16.86 -21.99
C ASP A 211 -3.95 15.74 -21.49
N GLU A 212 -3.77 15.63 -20.18
CA GLU A 212 -2.98 14.58 -19.54
C GLU A 212 -3.63 13.20 -19.67
N VAL A 213 -4.95 13.11 -19.79
CA VAL A 213 -5.66 11.84 -20.06
C VAL A 213 -5.20 11.26 -21.39
N ILE A 214 -5.06 12.13 -22.41
CA ILE A 214 -4.62 11.71 -23.75
C ILE A 214 -3.17 11.24 -23.71
N GLU A 215 -2.29 12.02 -23.11
CA GLU A 215 -0.86 11.68 -22.99
C GLU A 215 -0.66 10.37 -22.23
N CYS A 216 -1.35 10.21 -21.10
CA CYS A 216 -1.32 8.96 -20.32
C CYS A 216 -1.82 7.76 -21.15
N GLY A 217 -2.86 7.96 -21.96
CA GLY A 217 -3.37 6.95 -22.90
C GLY A 217 -2.30 6.51 -23.91
N LEU A 218 -1.54 7.46 -24.49
CA LEU A 218 -0.44 7.16 -25.40
C LEU A 218 0.69 6.39 -24.71
N GLN A 219 1.08 6.79 -23.51
CA GLN A 219 2.07 6.07 -22.71
C GLN A 219 1.63 4.62 -22.39
N MET A 220 0.35 4.40 -22.12
CA MET A 220 -0.19 3.06 -21.91
C MET A 220 -0.14 2.19 -23.18
N VAL A 221 -0.39 2.79 -24.34
CA VAL A 221 -0.27 2.10 -25.65
C VAL A 221 1.17 1.70 -25.92
N ASP A 222 2.12 2.63 -25.71
CA ASP A 222 3.55 2.34 -25.87
C ASP A 222 4.01 1.22 -24.94
N LEU A 223 3.61 1.26 -23.69
CA LEU A 223 3.92 0.22 -22.70
C LEU A 223 3.37 -1.15 -23.13
N TYR A 224 2.13 -1.16 -23.66
CA TYR A 224 1.52 -2.39 -24.20
C TYR A 224 2.32 -2.94 -25.37
N HIS A 225 2.76 -2.10 -26.30
CA HIS A 225 3.63 -2.52 -27.41
C HIS A 225 4.96 -3.08 -26.94
N GLN A 226 5.61 -2.44 -25.95
CA GLN A 226 6.86 -2.96 -25.38
C GLN A 226 6.65 -4.36 -24.77
N GLU A 227 5.56 -4.57 -24.04
CA GLU A 227 5.23 -5.88 -23.44
C GLU A 227 4.95 -6.94 -24.52
N GLN A 228 4.23 -6.60 -25.60
CA GLN A 228 3.97 -7.51 -26.70
C GLN A 228 5.25 -7.86 -27.46
N ASN A 229 6.09 -6.88 -27.75
CA ASN A 229 7.37 -7.11 -28.43
C ASN A 229 8.28 -8.03 -27.61
N ALA A 230 8.36 -7.82 -26.29
CA ALA A 230 9.12 -8.70 -25.42
C ALA A 230 8.62 -10.16 -25.45
N ALA A 231 7.31 -10.36 -25.56
CA ALA A 231 6.73 -11.71 -25.71
C ALA A 231 7.05 -12.35 -27.06
N VAL A 232 7.04 -11.58 -28.15
CA VAL A 232 7.40 -12.05 -29.50
C VAL A 232 8.88 -12.42 -29.56
N ASP A 233 9.77 -11.61 -28.99
CA ASP A 233 11.18 -11.90 -28.91
C ASP A 233 11.48 -13.25 -28.22
N ILE A 234 10.78 -13.54 -27.13
CA ILE A 234 10.89 -14.82 -26.40
C ILE A 234 10.51 -16.00 -27.30
N LEU A 235 9.43 -15.89 -28.07
CA LEU A 235 8.98 -16.93 -28.98
C LEU A 235 10.02 -17.16 -30.12
N ASN A 236 10.57 -16.08 -30.68
CA ASN A 236 11.61 -16.16 -31.69
C ASN A 236 12.85 -16.88 -31.15
N PHE A 237 13.33 -16.58 -29.93
CA PHE A 237 14.44 -17.30 -29.32
C PHE A 237 14.16 -18.79 -29.10
N ILE A 238 12.92 -19.16 -28.79
CA ILE A 238 12.52 -20.57 -28.67
C ILE A 238 12.56 -21.25 -30.04
N GLU A 239 12.04 -20.61 -31.10
CA GLU A 239 12.04 -21.15 -32.46
C GLU A 239 13.46 -21.30 -33.03
N GLU A 240 14.38 -20.38 -32.68
CA GLU A 240 15.80 -20.42 -33.04
C GLU A 240 16.62 -21.43 -32.20
N GLY A 241 16.03 -22.08 -31.22
CA GLY A 241 16.69 -23.02 -30.32
C GLY A 241 17.56 -22.37 -29.24
N ALA A 242 17.49 -21.06 -29.08
CA ALA A 242 18.21 -20.28 -28.05
C ALA A 242 17.51 -20.33 -26.70
N TYR A 243 17.28 -21.54 -26.17
CA TYR A 243 16.44 -21.77 -25.00
C TYR A 243 16.93 -21.09 -23.71
N GLU A 244 18.24 -20.95 -23.52
CA GLU A 244 18.78 -20.26 -22.34
C GLU A 244 18.42 -18.78 -22.37
N ILE A 245 18.53 -18.12 -23.52
CA ILE A 245 18.16 -16.72 -23.71
C ILE A 245 16.66 -16.56 -23.56
N ALA A 246 15.86 -17.46 -24.13
CA ALA A 246 14.40 -17.44 -23.96
C ALA A 246 13.99 -17.63 -22.51
N LEU A 247 14.64 -18.54 -21.78
CA LEU A 247 14.38 -18.79 -20.36
C LEU A 247 14.72 -17.56 -19.50
N ASP A 248 15.87 -16.95 -19.76
CA ASP A 248 16.31 -15.74 -19.05
C ASP A 248 15.33 -14.58 -19.27
N ARG A 249 14.86 -14.40 -20.51
CA ARG A 249 13.81 -13.44 -20.86
C ARG A 249 12.46 -13.79 -20.22
N LEU A 250 12.07 -15.06 -20.21
CA LEU A 250 10.86 -15.53 -19.54
C LEU A 250 10.92 -15.29 -18.03
N LEU A 251 12.06 -15.55 -17.40
CA LEU A 251 12.25 -15.27 -15.97
C LEU A 251 12.29 -13.78 -15.67
N PHE A 252 12.75 -12.97 -16.61
CA PHE A 252 12.79 -11.52 -16.48
C PHE A 252 11.40 -10.88 -16.64
N PHE A 253 10.59 -11.37 -17.60
CA PHE A 253 9.27 -10.80 -17.93
C PHE A 253 8.08 -11.64 -17.47
N GLY A 254 8.32 -12.86 -16.95
CA GLY A 254 7.29 -13.86 -16.72
C GLY A 254 6.42 -13.58 -15.50
N ASP A 255 5.26 -12.98 -15.72
CA ASP A 255 4.12 -13.20 -14.85
C ASP A 255 3.49 -14.56 -15.22
N LYS A 256 3.58 -15.54 -14.30
CA LYS A 256 3.14 -16.93 -14.50
C LYS A 256 1.65 -17.09 -14.88
N THR A 257 0.88 -16.00 -14.85
CA THR A 257 -0.58 -16.04 -15.09
C THR A 257 -1.01 -15.87 -16.54
N GLN A 258 -0.17 -15.30 -17.42
CA GLN A 258 -0.56 -15.06 -18.81
C GLN A 258 -0.32 -16.25 -19.76
N PHE A 259 0.67 -17.07 -19.51
CA PHE A 259 0.96 -18.23 -20.37
C PHE A 259 0.02 -19.42 -20.19
N GLY A 260 -0.72 -19.49 -19.07
CA GLY A 260 -1.67 -20.57 -18.78
C GLY A 260 -3.01 -20.50 -19.52
N LYS A 261 -3.39 -19.37 -20.11
CA LYS A 261 -4.73 -19.19 -20.72
C LYS A 261 -4.84 -19.48 -22.23
N LYS A 262 -3.75 -19.65 -22.96
CA LYS A 262 -3.79 -19.89 -24.43
C LYS A 262 -3.78 -21.37 -24.87
N ARG A 263 -3.94 -22.33 -23.96
CA ARG A 263 -3.99 -23.77 -24.30
C ARG A 263 -5.36 -24.44 -24.14
N LYS A 264 -6.45 -23.68 -24.24
CA LYS A 264 -7.81 -24.26 -24.40
C LYS A 264 -8.55 -23.49 -25.47
N GLY A 265 -8.33 -23.84 -26.70
CA GLY A 265 -9.07 -23.45 -27.87
C GLY A 265 -8.72 -24.39 -28.99
#